data_1a175e7edabcdf2081ec3d3c373144c6
#
_entry.id   1a175e7edabcdf2081ec3d3c373144c6
#
_cell.length_a   1.000
_cell.length_b   1.000
_cell.length_c   1.000
_cell.angle_alpha   90.00
_cell.angle_beta   90.00
_cell.angle_gamma   90.00
#
_symmetry.space_group_name_H-M   'P 1'
#
loop_
_entity.id
_entity.type
_entity.pdbx_description
1 polymer ?
#
loop_
_entity_poly.entity_id
_entity_poly.type
_entity_poly.pdbx_seq_one_letter_code
_entity_poly.pdbx_strand_id
1 'polypeptide(L)'
;MNAKRPLDHFRAFARRPVGLTAIVSRGDGSWKRPARLLDLGLGGACMEMLEAVPNGTAISLAVEAPHLWDPLFLEGEVVWLHSLEGAARLGVRFYHRSGRTLRTLTELLEAEAYH
;
A
#
# COMPACT_ATOMS: atom_id res chain seq x y z
N MET A 1 -8.48 -27.21 10.07
CA MET A 1 -8.38 -26.73 9.97
C MET A 1 -7.96 -26.05 10.12
N ASN A 2 -7.94 -25.69 9.88
CA ASN A 2 -7.68 -24.85 9.80
C ASN A 2 -6.93 -24.15 9.68
N ALA A 3 -7.05 -24.51 9.35
CA ALA A 3 -6.16 -23.74 9.04
C ALA A 3 -6.19 -22.42 9.08
N LYS A 4 -6.33 -22.04 9.54
CA LYS A 4 -6.28 -21.03 9.61
C LYS A 4 -5.37 -20.43 9.92
N ARG A 5 -5.06 -20.35 10.06
CA ARG A 5 -4.29 -20.01 10.26
C ARG A 5 -3.54 -18.90 9.87
N PRO A 6 -2.43 -18.74 9.14
CA PRO A 6 -1.80 -17.48 8.76
C PRO A 6 -2.72 -16.59 7.96
N LEU A 7 -3.54 -17.17 7.10
CA LEU A 7 -4.46 -16.37 6.29
C LEU A 7 -5.51 -15.70 7.12
N ASP A 8 -6.04 -16.41 8.12
CA ASP A 8 -7.04 -15.81 8.97
C ASP A 8 -6.44 -14.71 9.83
N HIS A 9 -5.20 -14.86 10.21
CA HIS A 9 -4.51 -13.81 10.93
C HIS A 9 -4.35 -12.56 10.06
N PHE A 10 -4.01 -12.75 8.80
CA PHE A 10 -3.93 -11.64 7.87
C PHE A 10 -5.28 -10.97 7.67
N ARG A 11 -6.36 -11.71 7.79
CA ARG A 11 -7.68 -11.11 7.64
C ARG A 11 -8.03 -10.17 8.77
N ALA A 12 -7.43 -10.34 9.94
CA ALA A 12 -7.60 -9.40 11.02
C ALA A 12 -7.01 -8.04 10.65
N PHE A 13 -6.05 -8.05 9.72
CA PHE A 13 -5.45 -6.83 9.18
C PHE A 13 -5.79 -6.71 7.71
N ALA A 14 -6.99 -7.18 7.34
CA ALA A 14 -7.40 -7.25 5.94
C ALA A 14 -7.38 -5.87 5.31
N ARG A 15 -7.03 -5.87 4.05
CA ARG A 15 -7.02 -4.66 3.26
C ARG A 15 -8.43 -4.33 2.84
N ARG A 16 -8.73 -3.05 2.80
CA ARG A 16 -10.03 -2.56 2.37
C ARG A 16 -9.91 -2.01 0.96
N PRO A 17 -10.92 -2.22 0.10
CA PRO A 17 -10.94 -1.54 -1.19
C PRO A 17 -10.93 -0.05 -0.98
N VAL A 18 -10.09 0.64 -1.74
CA VAL A 18 -10.00 2.09 -1.67
C VAL A 18 -9.83 2.63 -3.08
N GLY A 19 -10.06 3.92 -3.24
CA GLY A 19 -9.84 4.59 -4.51
C GLY A 19 -8.86 5.74 -4.35
N LEU A 20 -7.78 5.48 -3.64
CA LEU A 20 -6.80 6.51 -3.33
C LEU A 20 -5.65 6.48 -4.32
N THR A 21 -4.96 7.61 -4.42
CA THR A 21 -3.77 7.70 -5.26
C THR A 21 -2.55 7.83 -4.36
N ALA A 22 -1.40 7.46 -4.92
CA ALA A 22 -0.14 7.58 -4.23
C ALA A 22 0.95 7.89 -5.25
N ILE A 23 2.01 8.51 -4.76
CA ILE A 23 3.22 8.67 -5.53
C ILE A 23 4.20 7.64 -5.00
N VAL A 24 4.68 6.78 -5.90
CA VAL A 24 5.63 5.73 -5.57
C VAL A 24 7.02 6.23 -5.93
N SER A 25 7.98 6.06 -5.04
CA SER A 25 9.36 6.36 -5.33
C SER A 25 10.24 5.21 -4.85
N ARG A 26 11.39 5.03 -5.51
CA ARG A 26 12.37 4.07 -5.03
C ARG A 26 13.03 4.60 -3.78
N GLY A 27 13.55 3.66 -2.97
CA GLY A 27 14.20 4.05 -1.73
C GLY A 27 15.36 5.01 -1.91
N ASP A 28 16.01 4.97 -3.09
CA ASP A 28 17.12 5.87 -3.39
C ASP A 28 16.65 7.20 -4.00
N GLY A 29 15.33 7.37 -4.18
CA GLY A 29 14.80 8.59 -4.77
C GLY A 29 15.02 8.72 -6.26
N SER A 30 15.44 7.65 -6.94
CA SER A 30 15.84 7.70 -8.35
C SER A 30 14.68 8.00 -9.30
N TRP A 31 13.45 7.68 -8.90
CA TRP A 31 12.30 8.02 -9.74
C TRP A 31 11.03 8.09 -8.90
N LYS A 32 10.02 8.72 -9.47
CA LYS A 32 8.70 8.83 -8.88
C LYS A 32 7.66 8.55 -9.94
N ARG A 33 6.64 7.79 -9.57
CA ARG A 33 5.55 7.44 -10.50
C ARG A 33 4.24 7.43 -9.75
N PRO A 34 3.16 7.84 -10.42
CA PRO A 34 1.84 7.76 -9.79
C PRO A 34 1.36 6.32 -9.77
N ALA A 35 0.57 6.00 -8.76
CA ALA A 35 -0.07 4.71 -8.63
C ALA A 35 -1.46 4.90 -8.07
N ARG A 36 -2.33 3.94 -8.34
CA ARG A 36 -3.66 3.89 -7.76
C ARG A 36 -3.68 2.75 -6.76
N LEU A 37 -4.06 3.06 -5.54
CA LEU A 37 -4.24 2.03 -4.53
C LEU A 37 -5.58 1.37 -4.75
N LEU A 38 -5.58 0.05 -4.90
CA LEU A 38 -6.79 -0.73 -5.09
C LEU A 38 -7.32 -1.22 -3.75
N ASP A 39 -6.43 -1.56 -2.85
CA ASP A 39 -6.81 -1.87 -1.48
C ASP A 39 -5.68 -1.43 -0.57
N LEU A 40 -5.99 -1.31 0.72
CA LEU A 40 -5.06 -0.78 1.71
C LEU A 40 -5.37 -1.40 3.05
N GLY A 41 -4.34 -1.78 3.77
CA GLY A 41 -4.45 -2.31 5.12
C GLY A 41 -3.23 -1.91 5.94
N LEU A 42 -3.18 -2.36 7.18
CA LEU A 42 -2.06 -2.02 8.05
C LEU A 42 -0.77 -2.67 7.60
N GLY A 43 -0.85 -3.85 7.00
CA GLY A 43 0.33 -4.60 6.61
C GLY A 43 0.78 -4.38 5.19
N GLY A 44 -0.05 -3.78 4.34
CA GLY A 44 0.32 -3.63 2.94
C GLY A 44 -0.80 -3.12 2.08
N ALA A 45 -0.55 -3.13 0.79
CA ALA A 45 -1.51 -2.62 -0.19
C ALA A 45 -1.34 -3.36 -1.51
N CYS A 46 -2.41 -3.31 -2.30
CA CYS A 46 -2.36 -3.67 -3.71
C CYS A 46 -2.52 -2.38 -4.51
N MET A 47 -1.67 -2.19 -5.49
CA MET A 47 -1.74 -0.98 -6.30
C MET A 47 -1.54 -1.28 -7.77
N GLU A 48 -1.95 -0.35 -8.59
CA GLU A 48 -1.82 -0.45 -10.03
C GLU A 48 -1.03 0.75 -10.54
N MET A 49 -0.06 0.47 -11.42
CA MET A 49 0.79 1.48 -12.03
C MET A 49 0.97 1.13 -13.49
N LEU A 50 1.49 2.10 -14.25
CA LEU A 50 1.80 1.85 -15.66
C LEU A 50 3.05 1.01 -15.82
N GLU A 51 3.96 1.07 -14.87
CA GLU A 51 5.26 0.41 -14.99
C GLU A 51 5.40 -0.69 -13.95
N ALA A 52 6.07 -1.76 -14.34
CA ALA A 52 6.36 -2.85 -13.42
C ALA A 52 7.52 -2.48 -12.51
N VAL A 53 7.43 -2.91 -11.26
CA VAL A 53 8.51 -2.75 -10.29
C VAL A 53 8.83 -4.14 -9.76
N PRO A 54 10.06 -4.61 -9.89
CA PRO A 54 10.40 -5.99 -9.52
C PRO A 54 10.17 -6.30 -8.05
N ASN A 55 9.86 -7.57 -7.77
CA ASN A 55 9.79 -8.06 -6.41
C ASN A 55 11.07 -7.73 -5.67
N GLY A 56 10.92 -7.40 -4.39
CA GLY A 56 12.07 -7.11 -3.54
C GLY A 56 12.52 -5.66 -3.60
N THR A 57 11.94 -4.86 -4.48
CA THR A 57 12.32 -3.45 -4.57
C THR A 57 11.78 -2.68 -3.37
N ALA A 58 12.65 -1.95 -2.71
CA ALA A 58 12.26 -1.06 -1.63
C ALA A 58 11.62 0.20 -2.22
N ILE A 59 10.47 0.56 -1.73
CA ILE A 59 9.74 1.71 -2.24
C ILE A 59 9.18 2.54 -1.09
N SER A 60 8.88 3.79 -1.41
CA SER A 60 8.16 4.68 -0.53
C SER A 60 6.88 5.11 -1.22
N LEU A 61 5.84 5.28 -0.46
CA LEU A 61 4.53 5.70 -0.96
C LEU A 61 4.16 6.99 -0.27
N ALA A 62 3.74 7.99 -1.05
CA ALA A 62 3.09 9.18 -0.52
C ALA A 62 1.62 9.05 -0.85
N VAL A 63 0.82 8.62 0.13
CA VAL A 63 -0.60 8.36 -0.07
C VAL A 63 -1.37 9.64 0.14
N GLU A 64 -2.20 9.99 -0.84
CA GLU A 64 -3.03 11.19 -0.79
C GLU A 64 -4.47 10.80 -0.53
N ALA A 65 -5.09 11.49 0.39
CA ALA A 65 -6.50 11.27 0.70
C ALA A 65 -7.15 12.61 1.01
N PRO A 66 -8.46 12.76 0.67
CA PRO A 66 -9.12 14.07 0.80
C PRO A 66 -9.10 14.65 2.20
N HIS A 67 -9.07 13.82 3.23
CA HIS A 67 -9.12 14.29 4.61
C HIS A 67 -7.74 14.46 5.24
N LEU A 68 -6.67 14.26 4.45
CA LEU A 68 -5.32 14.47 4.95
C LEU A 68 -4.79 15.79 4.41
N TRP A 69 -4.20 16.59 5.30
CA TRP A 69 -3.54 17.82 4.88
C TRP A 69 -2.26 17.50 4.11
N ASP A 70 -1.48 16.57 4.66
CA ASP A 70 -0.23 16.15 4.06
C ASP A 70 -0.36 14.69 3.65
N PRO A 71 0.38 14.27 2.62
CA PRO A 71 0.39 12.85 2.26
C PRO A 71 0.87 11.99 3.41
N LEU A 72 0.34 10.79 3.49
CA LEU A 72 0.84 9.79 4.44
C LEU A 72 2.00 9.06 3.78
N PHE A 73 3.16 9.10 4.40
CA PHE A 73 4.36 8.46 3.87
C PHE A 73 4.52 7.08 4.48
N LEU A 74 4.57 6.07 3.61
CA LEU A 74 4.73 4.69 4.00
C LEU A 74 5.93 4.11 3.30
N GLU A 75 6.62 3.19 3.98
CA GLU A 75 7.75 2.48 3.39
C GLU A 75 7.42 1.01 3.30
N GLY A 76 7.92 0.37 2.27
CA GLY A 76 7.68 -1.04 2.10
C GLY A 76 8.51 -1.63 0.99
N GLU A 77 8.14 -2.85 0.62
CA GLU A 77 8.80 -3.51 -0.48
C GLU A 77 7.76 -4.23 -1.33
N VAL A 78 8.06 -4.34 -2.62
CA VAL A 78 7.22 -5.08 -3.54
C VAL A 78 7.39 -6.57 -3.26
N VAL A 79 6.28 -7.25 -2.98
CA VAL A 79 6.31 -8.67 -2.63
C VAL A 79 5.68 -9.55 -3.71
N TRP A 80 4.92 -8.97 -4.64
CA TRP A 80 4.49 -9.68 -5.83
C TRP A 80 4.20 -8.67 -6.93
N LEU A 81 4.27 -9.17 -8.16
CA LEU A 81 4.07 -8.39 -9.37
C LEU A 81 3.28 -9.21 -10.36
N HIS A 82 2.26 -8.61 -10.92
CA HIS A 82 1.45 -9.21 -11.97
C HIS A 82 1.38 -8.22 -13.12
N SER A 83 2.03 -8.55 -14.23
CA SER A 83 2.04 -7.68 -15.40
C SER A 83 0.75 -7.85 -16.17
N LEU A 84 0.18 -6.73 -16.54
CA LEU A 84 -1.02 -6.66 -17.37
C LEU A 84 -0.66 -5.93 -18.65
N GLU A 85 -1.55 -6.03 -19.62
CA GLU A 85 -1.35 -5.27 -20.84
C GLU A 85 -1.49 -3.78 -20.53
N GLY A 86 -0.39 -3.04 -20.69
CA GLY A 86 -0.38 -1.60 -20.46
C GLY A 86 -0.36 -1.18 -19.01
N ALA A 87 -0.19 -2.13 -18.08
CA ALA A 87 -0.19 -1.80 -16.66
C ALA A 87 0.46 -2.92 -15.85
N ALA A 88 0.60 -2.69 -14.56
CA ALA A 88 1.10 -3.70 -13.63
C ALA A 88 0.36 -3.56 -12.32
N ARG A 89 0.06 -4.69 -11.69
CA ARG A 89 -0.45 -4.72 -10.34
C ARG A 89 0.63 -5.24 -9.42
N LEU A 90 0.75 -4.60 -8.27
CA LEU A 90 1.80 -4.90 -7.32
C LEU A 90 1.23 -5.06 -5.93
N GLY A 91 1.77 -6.02 -5.20
CA GLY A 91 1.51 -6.12 -3.77
C GLY A 91 2.70 -5.55 -3.04
N VAL A 92 2.42 -4.75 -2.02
CA VAL A 92 3.44 -4.08 -1.24
C VAL A 92 3.25 -4.46 0.22
N ARG A 93 4.33 -4.83 0.88
CA ARG A 93 4.33 -5.06 2.32
C ARG A 93 4.97 -3.87 2.99
N PHE A 94 4.29 -3.31 3.99
CA PHE A 94 4.78 -2.11 4.68
C PHE A 94 5.73 -2.45 5.80
N TYR A 95 6.65 -1.54 6.04
CA TYR A 95 7.52 -1.54 7.21
C TYR A 95 7.15 -0.35 8.05
N HIS A 96 6.60 -0.59 9.22
CA HIS A 96 6.19 0.51 10.10
C HIS A 96 7.30 0.77 11.10
N ARG A 97 7.97 1.90 10.93
CA ARG A 97 9.10 2.27 11.78
C ARG A 97 8.69 3.14 12.94
N SER A 98 7.45 3.65 12.95
CA SER A 98 6.99 4.50 14.03
C SER A 98 5.52 4.22 14.29
N GLY A 99 5.13 4.41 15.56
CA GLY A 99 3.72 4.29 15.91
C GLY A 99 2.87 5.40 15.35
N ARG A 100 3.48 6.55 15.05
CA ARG A 100 2.74 7.66 14.48
C ARG A 100 2.21 7.32 13.09
N THR A 101 3.06 6.75 12.25
CA THR A 101 2.66 6.34 10.91
C THR A 101 1.55 5.31 10.98
N LEU A 102 1.70 4.32 11.85
CA LEU A 102 0.70 3.29 12.00
C LEU A 102 -0.63 3.86 12.48
N ARG A 103 -0.58 4.81 13.40
CA ARG A 103 -1.79 5.47 13.89
C ARG A 103 -2.49 6.23 12.79
N THR A 104 -1.74 7.00 12.00
CA THR A 104 -2.32 7.77 10.91
C THR A 104 -2.93 6.84 9.88
N LEU A 105 -2.27 5.73 9.58
CA LEU A 105 -2.82 4.74 8.65
C LEU A 105 -4.11 4.14 9.19
N THR A 106 -4.16 3.84 10.49
CA THR A 106 -5.37 3.32 11.12
C THR A 106 -6.51 4.32 10.96
N GLU A 107 -6.25 5.59 11.22
CA GLU A 107 -7.27 6.63 11.09
C GLU A 107 -7.74 6.77 9.65
N LEU A 108 -6.81 6.67 8.71
CA LEU A 108 -7.15 6.73 7.29
C LEU A 108 -8.09 5.58 6.92
N LEU A 109 -7.76 4.37 7.37
CA LEU A 109 -8.58 3.21 7.06
C LEU A 109 -9.98 3.33 7.68
N GLU A 110 -10.07 3.88 8.88
CA GLU A 110 -11.36 4.10 9.51
C GLU A 110 -12.18 5.11 8.73
N ALA A 111 -11.54 6.18 8.28
CA ALA A 111 -12.24 7.20 7.50
C ALA A 111 -12.75 6.63 6.18
N GLU A 112 -11.95 5.81 5.51
CA GLU A 112 -12.36 5.20 4.24
C GLU A 112 -13.49 4.20 4.42
N ALA A 113 -13.60 3.60 5.59
CA ALA A 113 -14.65 2.62 5.85
C ALA A 113 -16.05 3.24 5.87
N TYR A 114 -16.13 4.56 6.02
CA TYR A 114 -17.44 5.24 6.12
C TYR A 114 -17.80 6.02 4.86
N HIS A 115 -17.11 5.73 3.77
CA HIS A 115 -17.40 6.39 2.49
C HIS A 115 -18.20 5.52 1.52
#